data_1835b8f91a97d6e902d7de78a93bbbc0
#
_entry.id   1835b8f91a97d6e902d7de78a93bbbc0
#
_cell.length_a   1.000
_cell.length_b   1.000
_cell.length_c   1.000
_cell.angle_alpha   90.00
_cell.angle_beta   90.00
_cell.angle_gamma   90.00
#
_symmetry.space_group_name_H-M   'P 1'
#
loop_
_entity.id
_entity.type
_entity.pdbx_description
1 polymer ?
#
loop_
_entity_poly.entity_id
_entity_poly.type
_entity_poly.pdbx_seq_one_letter_code
_entity_poly.pdbx_strand_id
1 'polypeptide(L)'
;MKKRLLTTIAVGAITALALAGCSSAGSGDSASSNSGGKKDLKIAVFSGWAEGEATSYLWQQVLEDKGYNVDLESATAGPVFTGVSQGDYDVTFDVWLPNTHKKYWEKYGDKLEDIGSWYKNAPLTIAVNKDAPIDSLADLAANAEKFDNKIVGIEPGAGETGVVKDSVIPKYGLDKMEFQTSSTAAMLAALKKATKDGTNIAVTLWKPHWAYNAFPIKDLKDPKGALGKPDHIDVVGRTGFKKDYPQLTTWFKNFSFPDDKLADLENKLFNSGADESDYPDIVKKWMKSNKDFVDGLTS
;
A
#
# COMPACT_ATOMS: atom_id res chain seq x y z
N MET A 1 -23.90 37.88 48.67
CA MET A 1 -25.34 38.13 48.61
C MET A 1 -25.90 36.99 47.80
N LYS A 2 -26.42 35.94 48.43
CA LYS A 2 -27.85 35.62 48.71
C LYS A 2 -28.65 35.77 47.42
N LYS A 3 -29.16 34.64 46.79
CA LYS A 3 -30.41 33.95 47.17
C LYS A 3 -30.54 32.60 46.52
N ARG A 4 -31.00 31.64 47.30
CA ARG A 4 -31.55 30.33 47.04
C ARG A 4 -33.00 30.50 46.56
N LEU A 5 -33.53 29.46 45.83
CA LEU A 5 -34.88 28.84 46.01
C LEU A 5 -34.92 27.68 45.03
N LEU A 6 -35.00 26.44 45.36
CA LEU A 6 -35.87 25.49 46.06
C LEU A 6 -37.26 25.28 45.41
N THR A 7 -37.49 23.98 45.14
CA THR A 7 -38.74 23.14 45.17
C THR A 7 -39.64 23.21 43.94
N THR A 8 -40.10 22.10 43.36
CA THR A 8 -41.04 21.13 43.95
C THR A 8 -41.11 19.82 43.13
N ILE A 9 -41.30 18.70 43.84
CA ILE A 9 -41.61 17.33 43.47
C ILE A 9 -43.07 17.23 43.08
N ALA A 10 -43.40 16.41 42.07
CA ALA A 10 -44.75 15.78 41.94
C ALA A 10 -44.60 14.33 41.49
N VAL A 11 -45.08 13.46 42.38
CA VAL A 11 -45.27 12.01 42.26
C VAL A 11 -46.68 11.72 41.76
N GLY A 12 -46.88 10.69 40.95
CA GLY A 12 -48.17 10.15 40.56
C GLY A 12 -48.00 8.97 39.59
N ALA A 13 -47.99 7.85 39.99
CA ALA A 13 -48.75 6.64 40.29
C ALA A 13 -49.39 5.98 39.06
N ILE A 14 -48.87 4.80 38.72
CA ILE A 14 -49.40 3.46 38.43
C ILE A 14 -50.78 3.38 37.75
N THR A 15 -50.81 2.66 36.58
CA THR A 15 -51.83 1.61 36.34
C THR A 15 -51.27 0.55 35.35
N ALA A 16 -51.20 -0.68 35.83
CA ALA A 16 -51.01 -1.91 35.07
C ALA A 16 -52.34 -2.40 34.51
N LEU A 17 -52.35 -2.84 33.27
CA LEU A 17 -53.36 -3.77 32.77
C LEU A 17 -52.70 -4.83 31.92
N ALA A 18 -52.71 -6.05 32.46
CA ALA A 18 -52.42 -7.28 31.73
C ALA A 18 -53.73 -7.77 31.09
N LEU A 19 -53.64 -8.20 29.84
CA LEU A 19 -54.62 -9.17 29.29
C LEU A 19 -53.93 -10.06 28.27
N ALA A 20 -53.95 -11.32 28.57
CA ALA A 20 -53.51 -12.45 27.78
C ALA A 20 -54.45 -12.72 26.61
N GLY A 21 -53.90 -13.16 25.48
CA GLY A 21 -54.67 -13.71 24.36
C GLY A 21 -53.80 -14.68 23.58
N CYS A 22 -54.18 -15.96 23.62
CA CYS A 22 -53.50 -17.13 23.09
C CYS A 22 -53.61 -17.31 21.59
N SER A 23 -52.56 -17.92 21.03
CA SER A 23 -52.52 -19.01 20.04
C SER A 23 -52.99 -18.77 18.62
N SER A 24 -52.07 -18.92 17.67
CA SER A 24 -52.16 -20.03 16.70
C SER A 24 -50.83 -20.28 16.05
N ALA A 25 -50.48 -21.55 15.94
CA ALA A 25 -49.30 -22.09 15.32
C ALA A 25 -49.31 -21.82 13.82
N GLY A 26 -48.15 -21.40 13.27
CA GLY A 26 -47.91 -21.32 11.86
C GLY A 26 -46.39 -21.41 11.65
N SER A 27 -45.95 -22.60 11.32
CA SER A 27 -44.58 -22.96 10.96
C SER A 27 -44.00 -22.07 9.88
N GLY A 28 -42.78 -21.65 10.08
CA GLY A 28 -42.03 -20.94 9.04
C GLY A 28 -40.81 -20.25 9.62
N ASP A 29 -40.01 -20.97 10.41
CA ASP A 29 -38.64 -20.55 10.72
C ASP A 29 -37.79 -20.69 9.46
N SER A 30 -37.93 -19.72 8.56
CA SER A 30 -36.84 -19.40 7.64
C SER A 30 -35.87 -18.56 8.44
N ALA A 31 -34.98 -19.25 9.16
CA ALA A 31 -33.74 -18.67 9.60
C ALA A 31 -32.99 -18.25 8.33
N SER A 32 -33.23 -17.00 7.87
CA SER A 32 -32.35 -16.29 7.00
C SER A 32 -31.05 -16.20 7.78
N SER A 33 -30.16 -17.15 7.53
CA SER A 33 -28.76 -17.05 7.92
C SER A 33 -28.22 -15.82 7.21
N ASN A 34 -28.33 -14.68 7.87
CA ASN A 34 -27.67 -13.47 7.49
C ASN A 34 -26.16 -13.72 7.69
N SER A 35 -25.52 -14.40 6.72
CA SER A 35 -24.07 -14.51 6.59
C SER A 35 -23.49 -13.17 6.12
N GLY A 36 -23.98 -12.09 6.69
CA GLY A 36 -23.45 -10.75 6.48
C GLY A 36 -22.15 -10.62 7.27
N GLY A 37 -21.01 -11.02 6.69
CA GLY A 37 -19.70 -10.63 7.17
C GLY A 37 -19.60 -9.11 7.27
N LYS A 38 -18.58 -8.63 7.99
CA LYS A 38 -18.26 -7.20 8.06
C LYS A 38 -18.22 -6.59 6.66
N LYS A 39 -18.79 -5.40 6.50
CA LYS A 39 -18.85 -4.68 5.23
C LYS A 39 -18.00 -3.40 5.25
N ASP A 40 -17.63 -2.91 6.42
CA ASP A 40 -16.69 -1.79 6.56
C ASP A 40 -15.26 -2.35 6.53
N LEU A 41 -14.40 -1.74 5.72
CA LEU A 41 -13.01 -2.16 5.55
C LEU A 41 -12.11 -0.93 5.50
N LYS A 42 -11.05 -0.94 6.31
CA LYS A 42 -9.99 0.07 6.26
C LYS A 42 -8.73 -0.51 5.65
N ILE A 43 -8.31 0.04 4.51
CA ILE A 43 -7.09 -0.32 3.82
C ILE A 43 -6.02 0.71 4.14
N ALA A 44 -4.91 0.27 4.74
CA ALA A 44 -3.73 1.11 4.89
C ALA A 44 -2.92 1.13 3.60
N VAL A 45 -2.59 2.32 3.12
CA VAL A 45 -1.86 2.55 1.87
C VAL A 45 -0.50 3.14 2.20
N PHE A 46 0.58 2.58 1.67
CA PHE A 46 1.91 3.18 1.80
C PHE A 46 2.00 4.39 0.87
N SER A 47 2.15 5.58 1.44
CA SER A 47 2.14 6.84 0.69
C SER A 47 3.26 6.92 -0.33
N GLY A 48 2.91 7.18 -1.59
CA GLY A 48 3.85 7.41 -2.70
C GLY A 48 4.39 6.15 -3.35
N TRP A 49 3.93 4.96 -2.96
CA TRP A 49 4.35 3.70 -3.58
C TRP A 49 3.28 3.25 -4.57
N ALA A 50 3.60 3.46 -5.85
CA ALA A 50 2.64 3.44 -6.94
C ALA A 50 1.90 2.12 -7.10
N GLU A 51 2.59 0.99 -6.97
CA GLU A 51 2.01 -0.35 -7.10
C GLU A 51 1.00 -0.65 -5.99
N GLY A 52 1.32 -0.26 -4.76
CA GLY A 52 0.46 -0.42 -3.61
C GLY A 52 -0.75 0.51 -3.66
N GLU A 53 -0.54 1.77 -4.06
CA GLU A 53 -1.61 2.74 -4.26
C GLU A 53 -2.57 2.28 -5.37
N ALA A 54 -2.06 1.93 -6.55
CA ALA A 54 -2.86 1.46 -7.68
C ALA A 54 -3.69 0.23 -7.32
N THR A 55 -3.08 -0.73 -6.61
CA THR A 55 -3.76 -1.94 -6.13
C THR A 55 -4.84 -1.61 -5.11
N SER A 56 -4.57 -0.69 -4.18
CA SER A 56 -5.54 -0.29 -3.15
C SER A 56 -6.75 0.42 -3.75
N TYR A 57 -6.53 1.37 -4.69
CA TYR A 57 -7.62 2.03 -5.40
C TYR A 57 -8.44 1.06 -6.28
N LEU A 58 -7.78 0.09 -6.93
CA LEU A 58 -8.50 -0.95 -7.67
C LEU A 58 -9.42 -1.76 -6.74
N TRP A 59 -8.88 -2.28 -5.63
CA TRP A 59 -9.67 -3.07 -4.71
C TRP A 59 -10.76 -2.25 -4.00
N GLN A 60 -10.52 -0.97 -3.72
CA GLN A 60 -11.59 -0.09 -3.22
C GLN A 60 -12.79 -0.11 -4.17
N GLN A 61 -12.58 0.16 -5.46
CA GLN A 61 -13.69 0.22 -6.43
C GLN A 61 -14.36 -1.14 -6.64
N VAL A 62 -13.57 -2.23 -6.71
CA VAL A 62 -14.10 -3.60 -6.82
C VAL A 62 -14.97 -3.95 -5.62
N LEU A 63 -14.53 -3.60 -4.41
CA LEU A 63 -15.26 -3.92 -3.19
C LEU A 63 -16.49 -3.04 -2.98
N GLU A 64 -16.41 -1.76 -3.34
CA GLU A 64 -17.58 -0.86 -3.33
C GLU A 64 -18.68 -1.37 -4.26
N ASP A 65 -18.32 -1.87 -5.45
CA ASP A 65 -19.26 -2.49 -6.40
C ASP A 65 -19.91 -3.79 -5.82
N LYS A 66 -19.25 -4.41 -4.82
CA LYS A 66 -19.78 -5.59 -4.07
C LYS A 66 -20.51 -5.19 -2.77
N GLY A 67 -20.69 -3.89 -2.53
CA GLY A 67 -21.44 -3.36 -1.38
C GLY A 67 -20.64 -3.33 -0.08
N TYR A 68 -19.31 -3.24 -0.16
CA TYR A 68 -18.44 -2.88 0.97
C TYR A 68 -18.34 -1.36 1.07
N ASN A 69 -18.10 -0.88 2.29
CA ASN A 69 -17.71 0.49 2.57
C ASN A 69 -16.21 0.48 2.83
N VAL A 70 -15.43 1.12 1.96
CA VAL A 70 -13.96 1.00 1.96
C VAL A 70 -13.31 2.35 2.16
N ASP A 71 -12.59 2.48 3.26
CA ASP A 71 -11.77 3.65 3.56
C ASP A 71 -10.30 3.36 3.20
N LEU A 72 -9.67 4.22 2.41
CA LEU A 72 -8.23 4.22 2.17
C LEU A 72 -7.56 5.24 3.08
N GLU A 73 -6.58 4.81 3.86
CA GLU A 73 -5.80 5.70 4.71
C GLU A 73 -4.31 5.61 4.39
N SER A 74 -3.76 6.70 3.83
CA SER A 74 -2.36 6.78 3.42
C SER A 74 -1.45 7.18 4.57
N ALA A 75 -0.36 6.44 4.75
CA ALA A 75 0.67 6.73 5.74
C ALA A 75 2.04 6.20 5.32
N THR A 76 3.09 6.63 6.00
CA THR A 76 4.43 6.05 5.81
C THR A 76 4.55 4.65 6.42
N ALA A 77 5.58 3.89 6.07
CA ALA A 77 5.72 2.47 6.43
C ALA A 77 5.57 2.18 7.94
N GLY A 78 6.19 2.96 8.81
CA GLY A 78 6.10 2.74 10.26
C GLY A 78 4.66 2.79 10.80
N PRO A 79 3.91 3.87 10.58
CA PRO A 79 2.49 3.97 10.92
C PRO A 79 1.62 2.87 10.30
N VAL A 80 1.81 2.50 9.01
CA VAL A 80 1.05 1.42 8.36
C VAL A 80 1.24 0.11 9.13
N PHE A 81 2.49 -0.34 9.33
CA PHE A 81 2.75 -1.59 10.06
C PHE A 81 2.23 -1.54 11.50
N THR A 82 2.38 -0.40 12.17
CA THR A 82 1.87 -0.24 13.54
C THR A 82 0.34 -0.32 13.57
N GLY A 83 -0.34 0.42 12.70
CA GLY A 83 -1.81 0.47 12.66
C GLY A 83 -2.44 -0.88 12.30
N VAL A 84 -1.90 -1.59 11.27
CA VAL A 84 -2.38 -2.94 10.95
C VAL A 84 -2.14 -3.89 12.12
N SER A 85 -0.97 -3.83 12.77
CA SER A 85 -0.67 -4.69 13.92
C SER A 85 -1.51 -4.43 15.17
N GLN A 86 -2.09 -3.23 15.29
CA GLN A 86 -2.98 -2.82 16.40
C GLN A 86 -4.45 -2.96 16.05
N GLY A 87 -4.78 -3.17 14.76
CA GLY A 87 -6.15 -3.29 14.28
C GLY A 87 -6.83 -1.95 14.00
N ASP A 88 -6.06 -0.86 13.89
CA ASP A 88 -6.56 0.45 13.44
C ASP A 88 -6.92 0.42 11.95
N TYR A 89 -6.20 -0.42 11.20
CA TYR A 89 -6.45 -0.78 9.80
C TYR A 89 -6.70 -2.28 9.68
N ASP A 90 -7.51 -2.69 8.71
CA ASP A 90 -7.84 -4.10 8.50
C ASP A 90 -6.80 -4.82 7.65
N VAL A 91 -6.28 -4.18 6.60
CA VAL A 91 -5.42 -4.80 5.58
C VAL A 91 -4.54 -3.77 4.88
N THR A 92 -3.44 -4.24 4.30
CA THR A 92 -2.60 -3.49 3.34
C THR A 92 -2.19 -4.41 2.19
N PHE A 93 -1.91 -3.83 1.00
CA PHE A 93 -1.60 -4.58 -0.22
C PHE A 93 -0.13 -4.52 -0.64
N ASP A 94 0.75 -3.98 0.21
CA ASP A 94 2.08 -3.63 -0.26
C ASP A 94 3.18 -3.99 0.76
N VAL A 95 3.16 -5.24 1.22
CA VAL A 95 4.20 -5.76 2.12
C VAL A 95 5.22 -6.57 1.32
N TRP A 96 6.44 -6.07 1.23
CA TRP A 96 7.54 -6.65 0.47
C TRP A 96 8.38 -7.60 1.31
N LEU A 97 8.34 -8.89 1.00
CA LEU A 97 9.02 -9.96 1.73
C LEU A 97 9.83 -10.87 0.79
N PRO A 98 10.91 -11.49 1.29
CA PRO A 98 11.37 -11.51 2.68
C PRO A 98 12.38 -10.42 3.05
N ASN A 99 12.82 -9.55 2.13
CA ASN A 99 14.00 -8.70 2.35
C ASN A 99 13.64 -7.27 2.76
N THR A 100 12.87 -6.55 1.94
CA THR A 100 12.65 -5.11 2.09
C THR A 100 11.98 -4.75 3.41
N HIS A 101 10.90 -5.42 3.77
CA HIS A 101 10.18 -5.17 5.02
C HIS A 101 10.55 -6.14 6.15
N LYS A 102 11.71 -6.82 6.05
CA LYS A 102 12.17 -7.78 7.05
C LYS A 102 12.11 -7.25 8.48
N LYS A 103 12.64 -6.04 8.73
CA LYS A 103 12.66 -5.43 10.07
C LYS A 103 11.26 -5.18 10.63
N TYR A 104 10.33 -4.78 9.78
CA TYR A 104 8.93 -4.60 10.16
C TYR A 104 8.27 -5.94 10.44
N TRP A 105 8.55 -6.95 9.60
CA TRP A 105 8.01 -8.31 9.78
C TRP A 105 8.53 -8.97 11.06
N GLU A 106 9.80 -8.84 11.37
CA GLU A 106 10.40 -9.31 12.63
C GLU A 106 9.77 -8.65 13.86
N LYS A 107 9.34 -7.39 13.74
CA LYS A 107 8.76 -6.63 14.85
C LYS A 107 7.27 -6.86 15.06
N TYR A 108 6.53 -7.03 13.97
CA TYR A 108 5.06 -7.01 14.01
C TYR A 108 4.41 -8.29 13.51
N GLY A 109 5.16 -9.20 12.87
CA GLY A 109 4.64 -10.38 12.17
C GLY A 109 3.74 -11.27 13.01
N ASP A 110 4.03 -11.42 14.32
CA ASP A 110 3.19 -12.19 15.24
C ASP A 110 1.76 -11.63 15.41
N LYS A 111 1.54 -10.38 14.99
CA LYS A 111 0.25 -9.68 15.05
C LYS A 111 -0.36 -9.43 13.67
N LEU A 112 0.21 -10.04 12.65
CA LEU A 112 -0.20 -9.88 11.26
C LEU A 112 -0.58 -11.22 10.67
N GLU A 113 -1.45 -11.21 9.68
CA GLU A 113 -1.85 -12.37 8.90
C GLU A 113 -1.43 -12.17 7.44
N ASP A 114 -0.43 -12.92 6.99
CA ASP A 114 -0.13 -13.04 5.57
C ASP A 114 -1.29 -13.75 4.86
N ILE A 115 -1.86 -13.08 3.85
CA ILE A 115 -3.01 -13.58 3.10
C ILE A 115 -2.56 -14.23 1.79
N GLY A 116 -1.54 -13.66 1.16
CA GLY A 116 -0.95 -14.20 -0.06
C GLY A 116 -0.24 -13.14 -0.89
N SER A 117 0.62 -13.63 -1.79
CA SER A 117 1.41 -12.78 -2.68
C SER A 117 0.68 -12.53 -3.99
N TRP A 118 0.53 -11.27 -4.35
CA TRP A 118 -0.08 -10.88 -5.62
C TRP A 118 0.94 -10.50 -6.70
N TYR A 119 2.19 -10.26 -6.32
CA TYR A 119 3.31 -10.00 -7.23
C TYR A 119 4.57 -10.76 -6.77
N LYS A 120 5.28 -11.44 -7.68
CA LYS A 120 6.30 -12.44 -7.29
C LYS A 120 7.75 -12.10 -7.61
N ASN A 121 8.02 -11.01 -8.31
CA ASN A 121 9.38 -10.67 -8.73
C ASN A 121 9.59 -9.16 -8.64
N ALA A 122 9.69 -8.68 -7.42
CA ALA A 122 9.78 -7.28 -7.06
C ALA A 122 11.22 -6.92 -6.61
N PRO A 123 12.14 -6.56 -7.53
CA PRO A 123 13.49 -6.15 -7.17
C PRO A 123 13.54 -4.70 -6.71
N LEU A 124 14.36 -4.43 -5.69
CA LEU A 124 14.88 -3.10 -5.42
C LEU A 124 15.97 -2.75 -6.44
N THR A 125 16.11 -1.48 -6.79
CA THR A 125 17.09 -1.02 -7.77
C THR A 125 17.75 0.30 -7.34
N ILE A 126 18.93 0.55 -7.86
CA ILE A 126 19.46 1.91 -7.99
C ILE A 126 19.44 2.25 -9.46
N ALA A 127 18.59 3.19 -9.84
CA ALA A 127 18.43 3.63 -11.21
C ALA A 127 19.22 4.92 -11.48
N VAL A 128 19.69 5.06 -12.72
CA VAL A 128 20.34 6.26 -13.22
C VAL A 128 19.69 6.67 -14.55
N ASN A 129 19.88 7.92 -14.99
CA ASN A 129 19.50 8.30 -16.35
C ASN A 129 20.19 7.39 -17.39
N LYS A 130 19.48 7.09 -18.49
CA LYS A 130 19.90 6.10 -19.50
C LYS A 130 21.30 6.36 -20.05
N ASP A 131 21.66 7.66 -20.25
CA ASP A 131 22.93 8.09 -20.80
C ASP A 131 24.05 8.24 -19.74
N ALA A 132 23.77 7.88 -18.48
CA ALA A 132 24.78 7.91 -17.43
C ALA A 132 25.99 7.02 -17.79
N PRO A 133 27.23 7.47 -17.49
CA PRO A 133 28.45 6.83 -17.96
C PRO A 133 28.89 5.60 -17.15
N ILE A 134 27.95 4.98 -16.42
CA ILE A 134 28.17 3.78 -15.61
C ILE A 134 27.02 2.78 -15.80
N ASP A 135 27.31 1.49 -15.61
CA ASP A 135 26.33 0.40 -15.72
C ASP A 135 26.27 -0.49 -14.48
N SER A 136 27.04 -0.18 -13.44
CA SER A 136 27.14 -0.99 -12.22
C SER A 136 27.28 -0.13 -10.97
N LEU A 137 26.75 -0.60 -9.85
CA LEU A 137 27.01 -0.05 -8.52
C LEU A 137 28.50 -0.05 -8.17
N ALA A 138 29.26 -0.98 -8.75
CA ALA A 138 30.70 -1.03 -8.55
C ALA A 138 31.44 0.19 -9.13
N ASP A 139 30.86 0.86 -10.11
CA ASP A 139 31.44 2.02 -10.78
C ASP A 139 31.09 3.34 -10.09
N LEU A 140 30.06 3.34 -9.23
CA LEU A 140 29.45 4.55 -8.70
C LEU A 140 30.42 5.36 -7.82
N ALA A 141 31.18 4.70 -6.94
CA ALA A 141 32.16 5.37 -6.07
C ALA A 141 33.22 6.14 -6.84
N ALA A 142 33.76 5.54 -7.92
CA ALA A 142 34.78 6.16 -8.78
C ALA A 142 34.24 7.29 -9.67
N ASN A 143 32.94 7.37 -9.85
CA ASN A 143 32.26 8.36 -10.67
C ASN A 143 31.34 9.27 -9.85
N ALA A 144 31.45 9.29 -8.52
CA ALA A 144 30.53 9.98 -7.60
C ALA A 144 30.36 11.48 -7.96
N GLU A 145 31.42 12.18 -8.36
CA GLU A 145 31.35 13.59 -8.77
C GLU A 145 30.41 13.83 -9.96
N LYS A 146 30.28 12.84 -10.87
CA LYS A 146 29.36 12.94 -12.01
C LYS A 146 27.87 12.86 -11.58
N PHE A 147 27.60 12.48 -10.34
CA PHE A 147 26.31 12.39 -9.71
C PHE A 147 26.17 13.38 -8.54
N ASP A 148 26.90 14.50 -8.57
CA ASP A 148 26.95 15.51 -7.51
C ASP A 148 27.29 14.92 -6.12
N ASN A 149 28.00 13.79 -6.08
CA ASN A 149 28.30 13.01 -4.89
C ASN A 149 27.04 12.59 -4.11
N LYS A 150 25.91 12.31 -4.79
CA LYS A 150 24.62 12.02 -4.17
C LYS A 150 23.97 10.77 -4.72
N ILE A 151 23.22 10.09 -3.83
CA ILE A 151 22.18 9.14 -4.17
C ILE A 151 20.87 9.72 -3.59
N VAL A 152 19.88 9.93 -4.43
CA VAL A 152 18.58 10.46 -4.01
C VAL A 152 17.67 9.31 -3.66
N GLY A 153 17.27 9.25 -2.38
CA GLY A 153 16.43 8.19 -1.84
C GLY A 153 15.03 8.67 -1.52
N ILE A 154 14.23 7.70 -1.07
CA ILE A 154 12.84 7.88 -0.64
C ILE A 154 12.75 8.10 0.88
N GLU A 155 11.60 7.83 1.48
CA GLU A 155 11.33 8.09 2.90
C GLU A 155 12.35 7.40 3.82
N PRO A 156 12.79 8.09 4.90
CA PRO A 156 13.76 7.51 5.85
C PRO A 156 13.32 6.19 6.49
N GLY A 157 11.99 5.99 6.62
CA GLY A 157 11.39 4.78 7.19
C GLY A 157 11.11 3.66 6.18
N ALA A 158 11.35 3.88 4.89
CA ALA A 158 11.16 2.84 3.87
C ALA A 158 12.15 1.69 4.05
N GLY A 159 11.70 0.46 3.75
CA GLY A 159 12.56 -0.71 3.81
C GLY A 159 13.77 -0.59 2.87
N GLU A 160 13.55 -0.13 1.63
CA GLU A 160 14.62 0.13 0.66
C GLU A 160 15.68 1.10 1.20
N THR A 161 15.26 2.19 1.85
CA THR A 161 16.19 3.13 2.50
C THR A 161 17.08 2.42 3.51
N GLY A 162 16.51 1.46 4.28
CA GLY A 162 17.27 0.60 5.19
C GLY A 162 18.28 -0.28 4.45
N VAL A 163 17.86 -0.94 3.37
CA VAL A 163 18.74 -1.81 2.55
C VAL A 163 19.90 -1.00 1.97
N VAL A 164 19.63 0.19 1.44
CA VAL A 164 20.68 1.06 0.89
C VAL A 164 21.69 1.46 1.96
N LYS A 165 21.24 1.92 3.12
CA LYS A 165 22.13 2.33 4.23
C LYS A 165 22.94 1.17 4.80
N ASP A 166 22.30 0.03 5.03
CA ASP A 166 22.90 -1.08 5.77
C ASP A 166 23.68 -2.04 4.89
N SER A 167 23.45 -2.02 3.58
CA SER A 167 24.03 -2.99 2.65
C SER A 167 24.71 -2.35 1.42
N VAL A 168 24.00 -1.50 0.66
CA VAL A 168 24.54 -0.95 -0.60
C VAL A 168 25.73 -0.02 -0.33
N ILE A 169 25.55 0.96 0.54
CA ILE A 169 26.59 1.96 0.85
C ILE A 169 27.87 1.28 1.34
N PRO A 170 27.84 0.43 2.39
CA PRO A 170 29.08 -0.19 2.88
C PRO A 170 29.69 -1.19 1.90
N LYS A 171 28.89 -2.01 1.20
CA LYS A 171 29.43 -3.00 0.25
C LYS A 171 30.11 -2.37 -0.96
N TYR A 172 29.65 -1.21 -1.40
CA TYR A 172 30.21 -0.54 -2.57
C TYR A 172 31.13 0.64 -2.22
N GLY A 173 31.36 0.91 -0.92
CA GLY A 173 32.25 2.00 -0.47
C GLY A 173 31.71 3.37 -0.86
N LEU A 174 30.40 3.58 -0.72
CA LEU A 174 29.72 4.81 -1.10
C LEU A 174 29.61 5.81 0.07
N ASP A 175 30.38 5.60 1.16
CA ASP A 175 30.31 6.41 2.39
C ASP A 175 30.64 7.89 2.17
N LYS A 176 31.32 8.22 1.05
CA LYS A 176 31.62 9.60 0.66
C LYS A 176 30.50 10.27 -0.12
N MET A 177 29.52 9.51 -0.58
CA MET A 177 28.34 10.04 -1.24
C MET A 177 27.28 10.37 -0.23
N GLU A 178 26.60 11.50 -0.40
CA GLU A 178 25.41 11.85 0.38
C GLU A 178 24.24 10.94 -0.03
N PHE A 179 23.71 10.17 0.88
CA PHE A 179 22.41 9.51 0.69
C PHE A 179 21.30 10.44 1.16
N GLN A 180 20.77 11.23 0.24
CA GLN A 180 19.75 12.23 0.50
C GLN A 180 18.37 11.57 0.50
N THR A 181 17.81 11.31 1.68
CA THR A 181 16.46 10.74 1.82
C THR A 181 15.40 11.84 1.98
N SER A 182 14.24 11.64 1.32
CA SER A 182 13.13 12.59 1.34
C SER A 182 11.80 11.81 1.18
N SER A 183 10.85 12.31 0.40
CA SER A 183 9.67 11.55 -0.03
C SER A 183 9.88 10.95 -1.41
N THR A 184 9.14 9.90 -1.72
CA THR A 184 9.10 9.31 -3.07
C THR A 184 8.75 10.37 -4.11
N ALA A 185 7.77 11.23 -3.85
CA ALA A 185 7.42 12.33 -4.75
C ALA A 185 8.59 13.31 -5.00
N ALA A 186 9.39 13.61 -3.96
CA ALA A 186 10.55 14.49 -4.12
C ALA A 186 11.67 13.80 -4.92
N MET A 187 11.92 12.50 -4.71
CA MET A 187 12.85 11.71 -5.50
C MET A 187 12.43 11.68 -6.98
N LEU A 188 11.16 11.40 -7.28
CA LEU A 188 10.63 11.39 -8.64
C LEU A 188 10.70 12.76 -9.31
N ALA A 189 10.47 13.85 -8.57
CA ALA A 189 10.63 15.22 -9.08
C ALA A 189 12.11 15.53 -9.45
N ALA A 190 13.06 15.07 -8.61
CA ALA A 190 14.49 15.19 -8.90
C ALA A 190 14.87 14.36 -10.14
N LEU A 191 14.37 13.13 -10.26
CA LEU A 191 14.58 12.27 -11.42
C LEU A 191 14.03 12.89 -12.70
N LYS A 192 12.79 13.39 -12.67
CA LYS A 192 12.15 14.10 -13.79
C LYS A 192 12.97 15.31 -14.24
N LYS A 193 13.45 16.10 -13.27
CA LYS A 193 14.28 17.26 -13.56
C LYS A 193 15.59 16.85 -14.21
N ALA A 194 16.33 15.92 -13.62
CA ALA A 194 17.64 15.47 -14.12
C ALA A 194 17.53 14.87 -15.53
N THR A 195 16.56 14.00 -15.79
CA THR A 195 16.34 13.41 -17.12
C THR A 195 15.96 14.45 -18.17
N LYS A 196 15.20 15.49 -17.79
CA LYS A 196 14.86 16.61 -18.69
C LYS A 196 16.07 17.49 -18.99
N ASP A 197 16.89 17.76 -17.99
CA ASP A 197 18.05 18.65 -18.11
C ASP A 197 19.29 17.93 -18.68
N GLY A 198 19.25 16.62 -18.87
CA GLY A 198 20.37 15.79 -19.34
C GLY A 198 21.51 15.69 -18.32
N THR A 199 21.20 15.84 -17.01
CA THR A 199 22.18 15.71 -15.93
C THR A 199 22.14 14.31 -15.34
N ASN A 200 23.29 13.82 -14.81
CA ASN A 200 23.33 12.52 -14.18
C ASN A 200 22.67 12.57 -12.80
N ILE A 201 21.92 11.52 -12.49
CA ILE A 201 21.32 11.30 -11.19
C ILE A 201 21.35 9.80 -10.84
N ALA A 202 21.54 9.47 -9.57
CA ALA A 202 21.34 8.13 -9.04
C ALA A 202 20.19 8.17 -8.03
N VAL A 203 19.18 7.33 -8.22
CA VAL A 203 17.99 7.28 -7.36
C VAL A 203 17.73 5.87 -6.86
N THR A 204 17.13 5.73 -5.67
CA THR A 204 16.50 4.48 -5.25
C THR A 204 15.20 4.30 -6.01
N LEU A 205 14.93 3.10 -6.49
CA LEU A 205 13.73 2.77 -7.22
C LEU A 205 13.49 1.25 -7.13
N TRP A 206 12.34 0.80 -7.60
CA TRP A 206 11.95 -0.61 -7.55
C TRP A 206 11.08 -0.99 -8.76
N LYS A 207 10.83 -2.27 -8.92
CA LYS A 207 9.87 -2.78 -9.92
C LYS A 207 8.83 -3.67 -9.22
N PRO A 208 7.56 -3.51 -9.62
CA PRO A 208 7.02 -2.66 -10.70
C PRO A 208 6.99 -1.18 -10.32
N HIS A 209 7.16 -0.25 -11.28
CA HIS A 209 6.98 1.19 -11.09
C HIS A 209 6.85 1.93 -12.42
N TRP A 210 5.90 2.83 -12.55
CA TRP A 210 5.60 3.61 -13.76
C TRP A 210 6.77 4.47 -14.27
N ALA A 211 7.69 4.86 -13.40
CA ALA A 211 8.83 5.71 -13.76
C ALA A 211 9.69 5.11 -14.87
N TYR A 212 9.77 3.78 -14.99
CA TYR A 212 10.48 3.10 -16.08
C TYR A 212 9.85 3.32 -17.45
N ASN A 213 8.56 3.59 -17.49
CA ASN A 213 7.85 3.94 -18.72
C ASN A 213 7.89 5.44 -19.01
N ALA A 214 8.02 6.26 -17.98
CA ALA A 214 7.94 7.72 -18.08
C ALA A 214 9.30 8.39 -18.33
N PHE A 215 10.39 7.81 -17.84
CA PHE A 215 11.72 8.41 -17.88
C PHE A 215 12.73 7.52 -18.60
N PRO A 216 13.68 8.12 -19.34
CA PRO A 216 14.80 7.39 -19.93
C PRO A 216 15.83 7.03 -18.85
N ILE A 217 15.61 5.93 -18.15
CA ILE A 217 16.45 5.44 -17.05
C ILE A 217 16.94 4.01 -17.30
N LYS A 218 17.94 3.61 -16.56
CA LYS A 218 18.45 2.23 -16.49
C LYS A 218 18.85 1.87 -15.06
N ASP A 219 18.75 0.60 -14.71
CA ASP A 219 19.23 0.08 -13.43
C ASP A 219 20.73 -0.13 -13.47
N LEU A 220 21.40 0.15 -12.36
CA LEU A 220 22.77 -0.27 -12.15
C LEU A 220 22.82 -1.74 -11.75
N LYS A 221 23.70 -2.52 -12.37
CA LYS A 221 23.96 -3.91 -11.99
C LYS A 221 24.46 -3.98 -10.55
N ASP A 222 24.01 -4.95 -9.81
CA ASP A 222 24.41 -5.23 -8.42
C ASP A 222 25.24 -6.53 -8.32
N PRO A 223 26.52 -6.56 -8.74
CA PRO A 223 27.34 -7.77 -8.74
C PRO A 223 27.66 -8.30 -7.33
N LYS A 224 27.49 -7.49 -6.27
CA LYS A 224 27.70 -7.91 -4.89
C LYS A 224 26.41 -8.35 -4.18
N GLY A 225 25.26 -8.29 -4.85
CA GLY A 225 23.97 -8.65 -4.28
C GLY A 225 23.58 -7.81 -3.06
N ALA A 226 23.91 -6.53 -3.09
CA ALA A 226 23.69 -5.63 -1.95
C ALA A 226 22.23 -5.23 -1.79
N LEU A 227 21.48 -5.19 -2.88
CA LEU A 227 20.03 -4.91 -2.89
C LEU A 227 19.18 -6.13 -2.47
N GLY A 228 19.81 -7.30 -2.34
CA GLY A 228 19.11 -8.55 -2.03
C GLY A 228 18.56 -9.25 -3.28
N LYS A 229 17.80 -10.31 -3.04
CA LYS A 229 17.03 -10.97 -4.10
C LYS A 229 15.70 -10.26 -4.27
N PRO A 230 15.04 -10.38 -5.44
CA PRO A 230 13.68 -9.87 -5.60
C PRO A 230 12.75 -10.39 -4.50
N ASP A 231 11.91 -9.51 -4.00
CA ASP A 231 10.84 -9.83 -3.06
C ASP A 231 9.57 -10.30 -3.80
N HIS A 232 8.60 -10.74 -3.04
CA HIS A 232 7.20 -10.80 -3.43
C HIS A 232 6.44 -9.70 -2.67
N ILE A 233 5.32 -9.25 -3.23
CA ILE A 233 4.45 -8.26 -2.61
C ILE A 233 3.20 -8.95 -2.12
N ASP A 234 2.93 -8.81 -0.82
CA ASP A 234 1.89 -9.54 -0.13
C ASP A 234 0.74 -8.64 0.31
N VAL A 235 -0.45 -9.25 0.32
CA VAL A 235 -1.59 -8.73 1.07
C VAL A 235 -1.45 -9.19 2.51
N VAL A 236 -1.44 -8.24 3.43
CA VAL A 236 -1.27 -8.54 4.87
C VAL A 236 -2.39 -7.89 5.66
N GLY A 237 -3.10 -8.70 6.43
CA GLY A 237 -4.17 -8.26 7.33
C GLY A 237 -3.75 -8.21 8.79
N ARG A 238 -4.55 -7.55 9.61
CA ARG A 238 -4.46 -7.62 11.07
C ARG A 238 -4.81 -9.02 11.59
N THR A 239 -4.44 -9.34 12.81
CA THR A 239 -4.92 -10.55 13.48
C THR A 239 -6.44 -10.63 13.43
N GLY A 240 -6.96 -11.79 13.05
CA GLY A 240 -8.39 -12.07 12.92
C GLY A 240 -9.01 -11.65 11.59
N PHE A 241 -8.24 -11.07 10.65
CA PHE A 241 -8.74 -10.68 9.34
C PHE A 241 -9.40 -11.84 8.59
N LYS A 242 -8.74 -12.98 8.51
CA LYS A 242 -9.25 -14.17 7.80
C LYS A 242 -10.57 -14.67 8.34
N LYS A 243 -10.79 -14.51 9.65
CA LYS A 243 -12.06 -14.85 10.32
C LYS A 243 -13.15 -13.83 10.05
N ASP A 244 -12.81 -12.54 10.14
CA ASP A 244 -13.77 -11.44 9.99
C ASP A 244 -14.21 -11.27 8.53
N TYR A 245 -13.29 -11.54 7.56
CA TYR A 245 -13.48 -11.35 6.13
C TYR A 245 -13.12 -12.60 5.30
N PRO A 246 -13.79 -13.75 5.51
CA PRO A 246 -13.43 -15.00 4.83
C PRO A 246 -13.54 -14.91 3.30
N GLN A 247 -14.52 -14.16 2.79
CA GLN A 247 -14.67 -13.94 1.34
C GLN A 247 -13.53 -13.10 0.77
N LEU A 248 -13.16 -12.00 1.43
CA LEU A 248 -12.02 -11.17 1.00
C LEU A 248 -10.71 -11.93 1.07
N THR A 249 -10.53 -12.76 2.10
CA THR A 249 -9.37 -13.66 2.23
C THR A 249 -9.22 -14.55 0.99
N THR A 250 -10.32 -15.12 0.50
CA THR A 250 -10.31 -15.96 -0.71
C THR A 250 -9.94 -15.14 -1.95
N TRP A 251 -10.54 -13.98 -2.15
CA TRP A 251 -10.27 -13.12 -3.29
C TRP A 251 -8.83 -12.61 -3.29
N PHE A 252 -8.35 -12.10 -2.16
CA PHE A 252 -6.99 -11.57 -2.03
C PHE A 252 -5.92 -12.66 -2.18
N LYS A 253 -6.17 -13.86 -1.66
CA LYS A 253 -5.26 -15.00 -1.81
C LYS A 253 -5.08 -15.42 -3.27
N ASN A 254 -6.13 -15.31 -4.07
CA ASN A 254 -6.13 -15.70 -5.48
C ASN A 254 -5.74 -14.53 -6.42
N PHE A 255 -5.58 -13.34 -5.87
CA PHE A 255 -5.24 -12.15 -6.63
C PHE A 255 -3.82 -12.23 -7.19
N SER A 256 -3.66 -11.85 -8.44
CA SER A 256 -2.39 -11.51 -9.06
C SER A 256 -2.60 -10.37 -10.05
N PHE A 257 -1.64 -9.45 -10.08
CA PHE A 257 -1.71 -8.31 -11.00
C PHE A 257 -0.71 -8.53 -12.14
N PRO A 258 -1.17 -8.74 -13.38
CA PRO A 258 -0.29 -8.84 -14.54
C PRO A 258 0.47 -7.55 -14.79
N ASP A 259 1.76 -7.66 -15.16
CA ASP A 259 2.68 -6.52 -15.33
C ASP A 259 2.14 -5.44 -16.28
N ASP A 260 1.57 -5.83 -17.41
CA ASP A 260 1.02 -4.92 -18.41
C ASP A 260 -0.19 -4.14 -17.88
N LYS A 261 -1.03 -4.79 -17.10
CA LYS A 261 -2.23 -4.17 -16.51
C LYS A 261 -1.88 -3.24 -15.37
N LEU A 262 -0.95 -3.65 -14.49
CA LEU A 262 -0.46 -2.80 -13.41
C LEU A 262 0.22 -1.55 -13.97
N ALA A 263 1.14 -1.72 -14.91
CA ALA A 263 1.82 -0.60 -15.56
C ALA A 263 0.86 0.36 -16.27
N ASP A 264 -0.20 -0.15 -16.93
CA ASP A 264 -1.23 0.68 -17.57
C ASP A 264 -2.02 1.48 -16.52
N LEU A 265 -2.41 0.86 -15.40
CA LEU A 265 -3.14 1.55 -14.33
C LEU A 265 -2.25 2.61 -13.64
N GLU A 266 -1.03 2.25 -13.26
CA GLU A 266 -0.06 3.19 -12.68
C GLU A 266 0.17 4.41 -13.59
N ASN A 267 0.37 4.20 -14.89
CA ASN A 267 0.55 5.30 -15.83
C ASN A 267 -0.66 6.24 -15.87
N LYS A 268 -1.87 5.70 -15.80
CA LYS A 268 -3.10 6.50 -15.78
C LYS A 268 -3.27 7.29 -14.49
N LEU A 269 -2.87 6.73 -13.37
CA LEU A 269 -2.95 7.40 -12.07
C LEU A 269 -1.84 8.44 -11.91
N PHE A 270 -0.57 8.04 -12.10
CA PHE A 270 0.57 8.82 -11.61
C PHE A 270 1.34 9.56 -12.71
N ASN A 271 1.21 9.17 -13.98
CA ASN A 271 1.93 9.82 -15.09
C ASN A 271 1.04 10.72 -15.93
N SER A 272 -0.25 10.77 -15.68
CA SER A 272 -1.23 11.58 -16.42
C SER A 272 -1.30 13.06 -15.98
N GLY A 273 -0.77 13.36 -14.79
CA GLY A 273 -0.95 14.65 -14.13
C GLY A 273 -2.31 14.82 -13.45
N ALA A 274 -3.02 13.72 -13.22
CA ALA A 274 -4.29 13.71 -12.48
C ALA A 274 -4.04 14.00 -11.00
N ASP A 275 -5.01 14.67 -10.37
CA ASP A 275 -5.04 14.84 -8.92
C ASP A 275 -5.57 13.55 -8.25
N GLU A 276 -5.19 13.30 -7.01
CA GLU A 276 -5.62 12.11 -6.25
C GLU A 276 -7.16 11.99 -6.17
N SER A 277 -7.87 13.11 -6.11
CA SER A 277 -9.33 13.15 -6.15
C SER A 277 -9.95 12.56 -7.41
N ASP A 278 -9.19 12.45 -8.50
CA ASP A 278 -9.65 11.88 -9.77
C ASP A 278 -9.41 10.37 -9.86
N TYR A 279 -8.61 9.79 -8.96
CA TYR A 279 -8.21 8.39 -9.02
C TYR A 279 -9.39 7.42 -9.03
N PRO A 280 -10.45 7.58 -8.22
CA PRO A 280 -11.61 6.68 -8.28
C PRO A 280 -12.26 6.63 -9.67
N ASP A 281 -12.40 7.77 -10.34
CA ASP A 281 -12.99 7.83 -11.67
C ASP A 281 -12.07 7.26 -12.75
N ILE A 282 -10.76 7.46 -12.63
CA ILE A 282 -9.75 6.84 -13.51
C ILE A 282 -9.80 5.32 -13.37
N VAL A 283 -9.83 4.81 -12.13
CA VAL A 283 -9.92 3.36 -11.87
C VAL A 283 -11.22 2.79 -12.42
N LYS A 284 -12.36 3.43 -12.20
CA LYS A 284 -13.65 3.01 -12.77
C LYS A 284 -13.64 2.92 -14.30
N LYS A 285 -12.99 3.87 -14.98
CA LYS A 285 -12.81 3.83 -16.43
C LYS A 285 -11.90 2.68 -16.85
N TRP A 286 -10.81 2.50 -16.12
CA TRP A 286 -9.85 1.42 -16.35
C TRP A 286 -10.51 0.04 -16.17
N MET A 287 -11.29 -0.17 -15.12
CA MET A 287 -12.04 -1.39 -14.84
C MET A 287 -12.98 -1.76 -16.00
N LYS A 288 -13.68 -0.78 -16.58
CA LYS A 288 -14.55 -1.00 -17.75
C LYS A 288 -13.77 -1.50 -18.95
N SER A 289 -12.54 -1.01 -19.16
CA SER A 289 -11.67 -1.42 -20.26
C SER A 289 -10.97 -2.77 -20.02
N ASN A 290 -10.95 -3.24 -18.75
CA ASN A 290 -10.32 -4.48 -18.33
C ASN A 290 -11.31 -5.45 -17.67
N LYS A 291 -12.55 -5.46 -18.18
CA LYS A 291 -13.69 -6.15 -17.53
C LYS A 291 -13.42 -7.61 -17.18
N ASP A 292 -12.84 -8.38 -18.12
CA ASP A 292 -12.57 -9.81 -17.90
C ASP A 292 -11.59 -10.05 -16.76
N PHE A 293 -10.57 -9.19 -16.62
CA PHE A 293 -9.63 -9.24 -15.51
C PHE A 293 -10.34 -8.89 -14.19
N VAL A 294 -11.13 -7.81 -14.18
CA VAL A 294 -11.83 -7.33 -12.98
C VAL A 294 -12.88 -8.33 -12.50
N ASP A 295 -13.65 -8.92 -13.42
CA ASP A 295 -14.64 -9.95 -13.09
C ASP A 295 -13.97 -11.19 -12.47
N GLY A 296 -12.76 -11.53 -12.91
CA GLY A 296 -11.95 -12.62 -12.39
C GLY A 296 -11.46 -12.41 -10.95
N LEU A 297 -11.35 -11.15 -10.48
CA LEU A 297 -10.85 -10.86 -9.12
C LEU A 297 -11.76 -11.38 -8.00
N THR A 298 -13.02 -11.56 -8.28
CA THR A 298 -14.05 -11.95 -7.30
C THR A 298 -14.79 -13.24 -7.68
N SER A 299 -14.22 -14.03 -8.59
CA SER A 299 -14.77 -15.33 -9.04
C SER A 299 -14.40 -16.48 -8.10
#